data_f7b25443d249c635870b3aecfdd4b4cd
#
_entry.id   f7b25443d249c635870b3aecfdd4b4cd
#
_cell.length_a   1.000
_cell.length_b   1.000
_cell.length_c   1.000
_cell.angle_alpha   90.00
_cell.angle_beta   90.00
_cell.angle_gamma   90.00
#
_symmetry.space_group_name_H-M   'P 1'
#
loop_
_entity.id
_entity.type
_entity.pdbx_description
1 polymer ?
#
loop_
_entity_poly.entity_id
_entity_poly.type
_entity_poly.pdbx_seq_one_letter_code
_entity_poly.pdbx_strand_id
1 'polypeptide(L)'
;MNLEQDMPIYSIGAAAKITSLTPRQIRYYEQQGLIQPARTKGNQRIYSKSELERLKLIKFLLQQGIKLNLLKDNIDKLEEMGKKYKKNSSFETKQQINFEKKEIG
;
A
#
# COMPACT_ATOMS: atom_id res chain seq x y z
N MET A 1 -8.04 -11.43 12.67
CA MET A 1 -8.02 -9.98 12.49
C MET A 1 -7.22 -9.34 13.62
N ASN A 2 -6.34 -8.45 13.27
CA ASN A 2 -5.50 -7.77 14.25
C ASN A 2 -5.95 -6.31 14.36
N LEU A 3 -6.59 -5.95 15.46
CA LEU A 3 -7.13 -4.61 15.63
C LEU A 3 -6.06 -3.52 15.54
N GLU A 4 -4.86 -3.81 16.09
CA GLU A 4 -3.78 -2.83 16.04
C GLU A 4 -3.37 -2.51 14.61
N GLN A 5 -3.42 -3.50 13.72
CA GLN A 5 -3.03 -3.32 12.34
C GLN A 5 -4.05 -2.50 11.55
N ASP A 6 -5.31 -2.64 11.91
CA ASP A 6 -6.38 -2.03 11.14
C ASP A 6 -6.89 -0.73 11.73
N MET A 7 -6.39 -0.36 12.91
CA MET A 7 -6.85 0.87 13.57
C MET A 7 -6.23 2.09 12.88
N PRO A 8 -7.05 3.02 12.37
CA PRO A 8 -6.53 4.21 11.70
C PRO A 8 -6.10 5.25 12.73
N ILE A 9 -4.80 5.38 12.91
CA ILE A 9 -4.25 6.28 13.92
C ILE A 9 -3.14 7.20 13.42
N TYR A 10 -2.72 7.05 12.17
CA TYR A 10 -1.58 7.83 11.65
C TYR A 10 -2.08 8.95 10.73
N SER A 11 -1.61 10.17 10.98
CA SER A 11 -1.89 11.28 10.08
C SER A 11 -1.11 11.10 8.77
N ILE A 12 -1.46 11.91 7.76
CA ILE A 12 -0.73 11.84 6.50
C ILE A 12 0.73 12.27 6.70
N GLY A 13 0.97 13.20 7.62
CA GLY A 13 2.35 13.60 7.91
C GLY A 13 3.16 12.46 8.49
N ALA A 14 2.57 11.74 9.46
CA ALA A 14 3.24 10.57 10.03
C ALA A 14 3.41 9.49 8.98
N ALA A 15 2.38 9.25 8.16
CA ALA A 15 2.46 8.25 7.10
C ALA A 15 3.58 8.56 6.13
N ALA A 16 3.73 9.83 5.77
CA ALA A 16 4.79 10.24 4.85
C ALA A 16 6.16 9.94 5.42
N LYS A 17 6.36 10.24 6.71
CA LYS A 17 7.65 9.98 7.34
C LYS A 17 7.95 8.50 7.43
N ILE A 18 6.96 7.72 7.82
CA ILE A 18 7.15 6.28 8.01
C ILE A 18 7.40 5.57 6.69
N THR A 19 6.71 5.97 5.64
CA THR A 19 6.82 5.30 4.35
C THR A 19 7.88 5.90 3.45
N SER A 20 8.41 7.06 3.80
CA SER A 20 9.34 7.82 2.95
C SER A 20 8.70 8.21 1.62
N LEU A 21 7.40 8.41 1.65
CA LEU A 21 6.67 8.96 0.52
C LEU A 21 6.26 10.39 0.85
N THR A 22 6.07 11.19 -0.18
CA THR A 22 5.53 12.54 0.04
C THR A 22 4.02 12.44 0.26
N PRO A 23 3.41 13.40 0.95
CA PRO A 23 1.95 13.42 1.06
C PRO A 23 1.27 13.42 -0.31
N ARG A 24 1.89 14.10 -1.27
CA ARG A 24 1.35 14.15 -2.62
C ARG A 24 1.31 12.77 -3.25
N GLN A 25 2.36 11.98 -3.08
CA GLN A 25 2.40 10.62 -3.60
C GLN A 25 1.35 9.75 -2.93
N ILE A 26 1.19 9.89 -1.62
CA ILE A 26 0.21 9.11 -0.89
C ILE A 26 -1.19 9.43 -1.38
N ARG A 27 -1.51 10.72 -1.56
CA ARG A 27 -2.81 11.10 -2.07
C ARG A 27 -3.02 10.60 -3.49
N TYR A 28 -1.95 10.58 -4.29
CA TYR A 28 -2.03 10.07 -5.64
C TYR A 28 -2.42 8.59 -5.64
N TYR A 29 -1.79 7.80 -4.76
CA TYR A 29 -2.12 6.38 -4.69
C TYR A 29 -3.55 6.15 -4.21
N GLU A 30 -4.02 7.02 -3.34
CA GLU A 30 -5.42 6.95 -2.93
C GLU A 30 -6.34 7.22 -4.14
N GLN A 31 -6.01 8.24 -4.93
CA GLN A 31 -6.78 8.55 -6.13
C GLN A 31 -6.80 7.39 -7.10
N GLN A 32 -5.73 6.63 -7.14
CA GLN A 32 -5.64 5.48 -8.02
C GLN A 32 -6.35 4.25 -7.45
N GLY A 33 -6.92 4.36 -6.27
CA GLY A 33 -7.65 3.25 -5.68
C GLY A 33 -6.80 2.22 -4.99
N LEU A 34 -5.52 2.51 -4.78
CA LEU A 34 -4.60 1.54 -4.19
C LEU A 34 -4.68 1.49 -2.68
N ILE A 35 -5.11 2.56 -2.04
CA ILE A 35 -5.39 2.60 -0.61
C ILE A 35 -6.64 3.42 -0.40
N GLN A 36 -7.25 3.22 0.76
CA GLN A 36 -8.49 3.91 1.08
C GLN A 36 -8.50 4.25 2.57
N PRO A 37 -7.85 5.37 2.94
CA PRO A 37 -7.75 5.73 4.35
C PRO A 37 -9.09 6.16 4.92
N ALA A 38 -9.23 6.00 6.22
CA ALA A 38 -10.37 6.53 6.93
C ALA A 38 -10.25 8.05 7.02
N ARG A 39 -11.32 8.69 7.46
CA ARG A 39 -11.34 10.14 7.66
C ARG A 39 -11.80 10.46 9.05
N THR A 40 -11.22 11.48 9.65
CA THR A 40 -11.70 11.98 10.93
C THR A 40 -12.98 12.78 10.71
N LYS A 41 -13.61 13.21 11.81
CA LYS A 41 -14.78 14.07 11.71
C LYS A 41 -14.46 15.37 10.99
N GLY A 42 -13.21 15.83 11.10
CA GLY A 42 -12.77 17.02 10.38
C GLY A 42 -12.36 16.74 8.95
N ASN A 43 -12.67 15.54 8.46
CA ASN A 43 -12.40 15.15 7.08
C ASN A 43 -10.90 15.03 6.77
N GLN A 44 -10.08 14.79 7.78
CA GLN A 44 -8.67 14.56 7.57
C GLN A 44 -8.39 13.08 7.40
N ARG A 45 -7.44 12.77 6.53
CA ARG A 45 -7.04 11.37 6.30
C ARG A 45 -6.32 10.82 7.50
N ILE A 46 -6.68 9.59 7.90
CA ILE A 46 -5.94 8.85 8.91
C ILE A 46 -5.72 7.43 8.41
N TYR A 47 -4.55 6.91 8.70
CA TYR A 47 -4.08 5.66 8.12
C TYR A 47 -3.87 4.60 9.19
N SER A 48 -4.15 3.35 8.84
CA SER A 48 -3.84 2.22 9.69
C SER A 48 -2.42 1.75 9.42
N LYS A 49 -1.89 0.94 10.32
CA LYS A 49 -0.59 0.34 10.11
C LYS A 49 -0.58 -0.54 8.86
N SER A 50 -1.67 -1.26 8.63
CA SER A 50 -1.79 -2.08 7.42
C SER A 50 -1.67 -1.23 6.15
N GLU A 51 -2.26 -0.05 6.18
CA GLU A 51 -2.16 0.83 5.02
C GLU A 51 -0.76 1.37 4.83
N LEU A 52 -0.05 1.65 5.93
CA LEU A 52 1.33 2.07 5.82
C LEU A 52 2.18 0.97 5.20
N GLU A 53 1.95 -0.27 5.60
CA GLU A 53 2.68 -1.38 5.01
C GLU A 53 2.35 -1.56 3.54
N ARG A 54 1.09 -1.34 3.18
CA ARG A 54 0.70 -1.39 1.78
C ARG A 54 1.39 -0.29 0.97
N LEU A 55 1.48 0.91 1.54
CA LEU A 55 2.18 2.00 0.87
C LEU A 55 3.64 1.67 0.63
N LYS A 56 4.29 1.08 1.63
CA LYS A 56 5.68 0.66 1.49
C LYS A 56 5.82 -0.38 0.39
N LEU A 57 4.89 -1.32 0.33
CA LEU A 57 4.90 -2.35 -0.70
C LEU A 57 4.71 -1.74 -2.08
N ILE A 58 3.77 -0.82 -2.22
CA ILE A 58 3.54 -0.15 -3.49
C ILE A 58 4.82 0.55 -3.94
N LYS A 59 5.45 1.28 -3.03
CA LYS A 59 6.69 1.96 -3.34
C LYS A 59 7.75 0.99 -3.81
N PHE A 60 7.91 -0.11 -3.07
CA PHE A 60 8.89 -1.13 -3.42
C PHE A 60 8.64 -1.70 -4.83
N LEU A 61 7.40 -2.07 -5.11
CA LEU A 61 7.06 -2.68 -6.38
C LEU A 61 7.29 -1.72 -7.55
N LEU A 62 6.92 -0.46 -7.37
CA LEU A 62 7.15 0.54 -8.42
C LEU A 62 8.64 0.73 -8.66
N GLN A 63 9.44 0.69 -7.61
CA GLN A 63 10.89 0.80 -7.75
C GLN A 63 11.47 -0.41 -8.48
N GLN A 64 10.80 -1.56 -8.40
CA GLN A 64 11.23 -2.75 -9.11
C GLN A 64 10.77 -2.76 -10.57
N GLY A 65 10.09 -1.72 -11.00
CA GLY A 65 9.64 -1.63 -12.38
C GLY A 65 8.24 -2.13 -12.63
N ILE A 66 7.53 -2.52 -11.59
CA ILE A 66 6.13 -2.93 -11.74
C ILE A 66 5.32 -1.69 -12.07
N LYS A 67 4.49 -1.77 -13.09
CA LYS A 67 3.71 -0.63 -13.52
C LYS A 67 2.46 -0.45 -12.67
N LEU A 68 2.08 0.82 -12.50
CA LEU A 68 0.96 1.17 -11.66
C LEU A 68 -0.33 0.46 -12.09
N ASN A 69 -0.57 0.37 -13.39
CA ASN A 69 -1.78 -0.29 -13.87
C ASN A 69 -1.84 -1.75 -13.47
N LEU A 70 -0.68 -2.40 -13.42
CA LEU A 70 -0.63 -3.79 -13.00
C LEU A 70 -0.99 -3.92 -11.52
N LEU A 71 -0.55 -2.97 -10.70
CA LEU A 71 -0.93 -2.96 -9.29
C LEU A 71 -2.43 -2.76 -9.14
N LYS A 72 -3.00 -1.86 -9.92
CA LYS A 72 -4.44 -1.61 -9.85
C LYS A 72 -5.24 -2.84 -10.24
N ASP A 73 -4.75 -3.60 -11.20
CA ASP A 73 -5.42 -4.81 -11.65
C ASP A 73 -5.31 -5.95 -10.67
N ASN A 74 -4.43 -5.84 -9.67
CA ASN A 74 -4.16 -6.92 -8.73
C ASN A 74 -4.28 -6.46 -7.29
N ILE A 75 -5.28 -5.64 -7.00
CA ILE A 75 -5.45 -5.07 -5.66
C ILE A 75 -5.59 -6.14 -4.59
N ASP A 76 -6.32 -7.20 -4.89
CA ASP A 76 -6.49 -8.29 -3.91
C ASP A 76 -5.17 -8.92 -3.57
N LYS A 77 -4.29 -9.08 -4.57
CA LYS A 77 -2.97 -9.63 -4.32
C LYS A 77 -2.11 -8.68 -3.50
N LEU A 78 -2.32 -7.39 -3.65
CA LEU A 78 -1.62 -6.42 -2.83
C LEU A 78 -1.92 -6.61 -1.35
N GLU A 79 -3.17 -6.88 -1.02
CA GLU A 79 -3.54 -7.12 0.36
C GLU A 79 -2.85 -8.34 0.91
N GLU A 80 -2.88 -9.44 0.15
CA GLU A 80 -2.22 -10.67 0.57
C GLU A 80 -0.72 -10.48 0.71
N MET A 81 -0.12 -9.79 -0.25
CA MET A 81 1.32 -9.56 -0.23
C MET A 81 1.73 -8.68 0.94
N GLY A 82 0.90 -7.71 1.27
CA GLY A 82 1.17 -6.87 2.42
C GLY A 82 1.28 -7.66 3.68
N LYS A 83 0.39 -8.63 3.86
CA LYS A 83 0.44 -9.49 5.04
C LYS A 83 1.68 -10.35 5.05
N LYS A 84 2.04 -10.92 3.90
CA LYS A 84 3.23 -11.77 3.81
C LYS A 84 4.50 -10.97 3.97
N TYR A 85 4.56 -9.81 3.33
CA TYR A 85 5.74 -8.95 3.41
C TYR A 85 6.03 -8.57 4.85
N LYS A 86 5.00 -8.20 5.57
CA LYS A 86 5.16 -7.85 6.97
C LYS A 86 5.62 -9.03 7.80
N LYS A 87 5.06 -10.19 7.50
CA LYS A 87 5.35 -11.40 8.27
C LYS A 87 6.79 -11.84 8.10
N ASN A 88 7.30 -11.79 6.87
CA ASN A 88 8.64 -12.28 6.57
C ASN A 88 9.71 -11.19 6.64
N SER A 89 9.33 -9.95 6.41
CA SER A 89 10.26 -8.82 6.41
C SER A 89 11.47 -9.07 5.54
N SER A 90 11.29 -9.74 4.42
CA SER A 90 12.39 -10.21 3.61
C SER A 90 12.14 -9.87 2.15
N PHE A 91 13.24 -9.58 1.44
CA PHE A 91 13.14 -9.30 0.02
C PHE A 91 12.99 -10.55 -0.82
N GLU A 92 13.05 -11.70 -0.21
CA GLU A 92 12.81 -12.94 -0.93
C GLU A 92 11.39 -13.00 -1.47
N THR A 93 10.49 -12.26 -0.84
CA THR A 93 9.13 -12.15 -1.31
C THR A 93 9.08 -11.63 -2.72
N LYS A 94 10.04 -10.82 -3.08
CA LYS A 94 10.13 -10.25 -4.42
C LYS A 94 10.11 -11.31 -5.51
N GLN A 95 10.78 -12.42 -5.28
CA GLN A 95 10.85 -13.49 -6.27
C GLN A 95 9.57 -14.28 -6.35
N GLN A 96 8.72 -14.15 -5.37
CA GLN A 96 7.45 -14.86 -5.33
C GLN A 96 6.30 -14.00 -5.82
N ILE A 97 6.58 -12.75 -6.11
CA ILE A 97 5.55 -11.84 -6.59
C ILE A 97 5.21 -12.22 -8.03
N ASN A 98 3.95 -12.52 -8.23
CA ASN A 98 3.50 -12.97 -9.55
C ASN A 98 2.14 -12.35 -9.81
N PHE A 99 2.13 -11.25 -10.53
CA PHE A 99 0.90 -10.56 -10.89
C PHE A 99 0.36 -11.08 -12.21
N GLU A 100 -0.94 -11.20 -12.28
CA GLU A 100 -1.60 -11.50 -13.53
C GLU A 100 -1.49 -10.32 -14.47
N LYS A 101 -0.95 -10.57 -15.65
CA LYS A 101 -0.98 -9.57 -16.70
C LYS A 101 -2.25 -9.77 -17.47
N LYS A 102 -3.09 -8.75 -17.47
CA LYS A 102 -4.29 -8.85 -18.26
C LYS A 102 -3.92 -8.62 -19.71
N GLU A 103 -4.27 -9.58 -20.51
CA GLU A 103 -4.00 -9.47 -21.92
C GLU A 103 -4.85 -8.38 -22.52
N ILE A 104 -4.23 -7.57 -23.30
CA ILE A 104 -4.94 -6.50 -23.96
C ILE A 104 -5.05 -6.79 -25.43
N GLY A 105 -5.05 -7.79 -25.75
CA GLY A 105 -5.15 -7.99 -27.14
C GLY A 105 -4.87 -8.68 -27.87
#